data_27f70a5715c3ce5baa96ac68368de384
#
_entry.id   27f70a5715c3ce5baa96ac68368de384
#
_cell.length_a   1.000
_cell.length_b   1.000
_cell.length_c   1.000
_cell.angle_alpha   90.00
_cell.angle_beta   90.00
_cell.angle_gamma   90.00
#
_symmetry.space_group_name_H-M   'P 1'
#
loop_
_entity.id
_entity.type
_entity.pdbx_description
1 polymer ?
#
loop_
_entity_poly.entity_id
_entity_poly.type
_entity_poly.pdbx_seq_one_letter_code
_entity_poly.pdbx_strand_id
1 'polypeptide(L)'
;MKLAQLRYLTAIVEAGFNISAAADKLHLSQPGVSRQLRLLEEELGFELFVREGRNLLRLTAAGQRVVERAQKALRETQAIKAMSLDVRDAARGSL
;
A
#
# COMPACT_ATOMS: atom_id res chain seq x y z
N MET A 1 -5.48 2.72 -11.01
CA MET A 1 -4.80 2.28 -9.77
C MET A 1 -4.05 3.44 -9.18
N LYS A 2 -4.24 3.69 -7.89
CA LYS A 2 -3.62 4.82 -7.21
C LYS A 2 -2.53 4.33 -6.27
N LEU A 3 -1.47 5.12 -6.13
CA LEU A 3 -0.38 4.79 -5.21
C LEU A 3 -0.87 4.64 -3.77
N ALA A 4 -1.87 5.43 -3.36
CA ALA A 4 -2.49 5.30 -2.04
C ALA A 4 -3.08 3.92 -1.81
N GLN A 5 -3.66 3.28 -2.84
CA GLN A 5 -4.21 1.93 -2.72
C GLN A 5 -3.10 0.90 -2.47
N LEU A 6 -1.94 1.09 -3.06
CA LEU A 6 -0.77 0.23 -2.80
C LEU A 6 -0.28 0.40 -1.37
N ARG A 7 -0.31 1.62 -0.82
CA ARG A 7 -0.01 1.86 0.60
C ARG A 7 -0.97 1.14 1.52
N TYR A 8 -2.27 1.19 1.20
CA TYR A 8 -3.28 0.52 2.02
C TYR A 8 -3.08 -0.99 2.02
N LEU A 9 -2.80 -1.55 0.84
CA LEU A 9 -2.52 -2.97 0.68
C LEU A 9 -1.32 -3.41 1.54
N THR A 10 -0.20 -2.71 1.44
CA THR A 10 1.00 -3.06 2.20
C THR A 10 0.81 -2.86 3.70
N ALA A 11 0.06 -1.83 4.11
CA ALA A 11 -0.26 -1.59 5.51
C ALA A 11 -1.08 -2.73 6.12
N ILE A 12 -2.03 -3.28 5.36
CA ILE A 12 -2.83 -4.44 5.81
C ILE A 12 -1.93 -5.66 6.02
N VAL A 13 -1.03 -5.92 5.10
CA VAL A 13 -0.09 -7.05 5.22
C VAL A 13 0.81 -6.87 6.43
N GLU A 14 1.36 -5.68 6.62
CA GLU A 14 2.22 -5.36 7.78
C GLU A 14 1.47 -5.44 9.11
N ALA A 15 0.17 -5.19 9.10
CA ALA A 15 -0.68 -5.30 10.29
C ALA A 15 -1.17 -6.74 10.54
N GLY A 16 -0.61 -7.73 9.85
CA GLY A 16 -1.00 -9.13 10.02
C GLY A 16 -2.41 -9.41 9.50
N PHE A 17 -2.81 -8.78 8.41
CA PHE A 17 -4.13 -8.92 7.77
C PHE A 17 -5.27 -8.33 8.60
N ASN A 18 -4.96 -7.42 9.50
CA ASN A 18 -5.96 -6.74 10.33
C ASN A 18 -6.27 -5.37 9.72
N ILE A 19 -7.44 -5.26 9.08
CA ILE A 19 -7.85 -4.04 8.39
C ILE A 19 -8.03 -2.89 9.38
N SER A 20 -8.60 -3.15 10.56
CA SER A 20 -8.81 -2.11 11.57
C SER A 20 -7.49 -1.53 12.07
N ALA A 21 -6.50 -2.38 12.33
CA ALA A 21 -5.18 -1.93 12.75
C ALA A 21 -4.48 -1.13 11.65
N ALA A 22 -4.60 -1.58 10.42
CA ALA A 22 -4.04 -0.85 9.27
C ALA A 22 -4.71 0.52 9.10
N ALA A 23 -6.03 0.58 9.23
CA ALA A 23 -6.78 1.83 9.13
C ALA A 23 -6.36 2.83 10.21
N ASP A 24 -6.20 2.37 11.45
CA ASP A 24 -5.73 3.20 12.56
C ASP A 24 -4.35 3.80 12.27
N LYS A 25 -3.45 2.97 11.79
CA LYS A 25 -2.09 3.40 11.43
C LYS A 25 -2.09 4.42 10.29
N LEU A 26 -3.02 4.28 9.36
CA LEU A 26 -3.16 5.18 8.21
C LEU A 26 -3.98 6.43 8.54
N HIS A 27 -4.56 6.53 9.72
CA HIS A 27 -5.48 7.60 10.13
C HIS A 27 -6.72 7.66 9.24
N LEU A 28 -7.24 6.49 8.87
CA LEU A 28 -8.41 6.33 8.00
C LEU A 28 -9.46 5.48 8.69
N SER A 29 -10.69 5.52 8.17
CA SER A 29 -11.74 4.62 8.66
C SER A 29 -11.54 3.22 8.09
N GLN A 30 -11.92 2.22 8.87
CA GLN A 30 -11.85 0.82 8.42
C GLN A 30 -12.73 0.57 7.19
N PRO A 31 -13.98 1.09 7.11
CA PRO A 31 -14.77 0.94 5.89
C PRO A 31 -14.12 1.62 4.67
N GLY A 32 -13.45 2.73 4.87
CA GLY A 32 -12.76 3.45 3.81
C GLY A 32 -11.62 2.60 3.22
N VAL A 33 -10.80 2.01 4.08
CA VAL A 33 -9.71 1.12 3.64
C VAL A 33 -10.26 -0.12 2.93
N SER A 34 -11.29 -0.75 3.50
CA SER A 34 -11.94 -1.91 2.89
C SER A 34 -12.48 -1.61 1.50
N ARG A 35 -13.10 -0.44 1.34
CA ARG A 35 -13.64 -0.02 0.05
C ARG A 35 -12.53 0.18 -0.98
N GLN A 36 -11.46 0.85 -0.60
CA GLN A 36 -10.33 1.08 -1.52
C GLN A 36 -9.68 -0.23 -1.94
N LEU A 37 -9.58 -1.19 -1.03
CA LEU A 37 -9.08 -2.52 -1.34
C LEU A 37 -9.96 -3.22 -2.38
N ARG A 38 -11.29 -3.17 -2.22
CA ARG A 38 -12.22 -3.77 -3.17
C ARG A 38 -12.14 -3.11 -4.54
N LEU A 39 -12.01 -1.78 -4.59
CA LEU A 39 -11.85 -1.06 -5.85
C LEU A 39 -10.57 -1.48 -6.56
N LEU A 40 -9.50 -1.69 -5.83
CA LEU A 40 -8.25 -2.18 -6.39
C LEU A 40 -8.42 -3.60 -6.96
N GLU A 41 -9.06 -4.48 -6.22
CA GLU A 41 -9.34 -5.85 -6.69
C GLU A 41 -10.19 -5.86 -7.95
N GLU A 42 -11.22 -5.01 -8.00
CA GLU A 42 -12.09 -4.88 -9.17
C GLU A 42 -11.29 -4.40 -10.40
N GLU A 43 -10.44 -3.41 -10.22
CA GLU A 43 -9.61 -2.88 -11.31
C GLU A 43 -8.63 -3.95 -11.84
N LEU A 44 -7.99 -4.68 -10.93
CA LEU A 44 -7.03 -5.73 -11.29
C LEU A 44 -7.70 -6.97 -11.87
N GLY A 45 -8.96 -7.20 -11.51
CA GLY A 45 -9.73 -8.33 -12.02
C GLY A 45 -9.52 -9.63 -11.25
N PHE A 46 -8.97 -9.57 -10.04
CA PHE A 46 -8.78 -10.73 -9.18
C PHE A 46 -8.73 -10.31 -7.70
N GLU A 47 -8.94 -11.26 -6.82
CA GLU A 47 -8.84 -11.03 -5.38
C GLU A 47 -7.38 -11.06 -4.91
N LEU A 48 -7.07 -10.15 -4.00
CA LEU A 48 -5.73 -10.07 -3.38
C LEU A 48 -5.63 -10.92 -2.13
N PHE A 49 -6.76 -11.13 -1.44
CA PHE A 49 -6.82 -11.86 -0.17
C PHE A 49 -7.81 -13.00 -0.23
N VAL A 50 -7.48 -14.07 0.48
CA VAL A 50 -8.43 -15.12 0.80
C VAL A 50 -9.21 -14.65 2.03
N ARG A 51 -10.52 -14.66 1.95
CA ARG A 51 -11.41 -14.17 3.02
C ARG A 51 -12.19 -15.30 3.65
N GLU A 52 -12.47 -15.12 4.94
CA GLU A 52 -13.46 -15.93 5.66
C GLU A 52 -14.39 -14.95 6.36
N GLY A 53 -15.60 -14.79 5.83
CA GLY A 53 -16.51 -13.75 6.27
C GLY A 53 -15.91 -12.37 6.07
N ARG A 54 -15.74 -11.62 7.15
CA ARG A 54 -15.13 -10.28 7.13
C ARG A 54 -13.63 -10.30 7.36
N ASN A 55 -13.07 -11.46 7.67
CA ASN A 55 -11.66 -11.59 8.01
C ASN A 55 -10.82 -11.91 6.78
N LEU A 56 -9.65 -11.30 6.72
CA LEU A 56 -8.63 -11.65 5.74
C LEU A 56 -7.74 -12.74 6.35
N LEU A 57 -7.58 -13.86 5.65
CA LEU A 57 -6.79 -14.97 6.15
C LEU A 57 -5.35 -14.94 5.67
N ARG A 58 -5.17 -14.69 4.37
CA ARG A 58 -3.86 -14.67 3.74
C ARG A 58 -3.97 -14.03 2.36
N LEU A 59 -2.85 -13.81 1.73
CA LEU A 59 -2.81 -13.37 0.33
C LEU A 59 -3.14 -14.55 -0.60
N THR A 60 -3.80 -14.24 -1.71
CA THR A 60 -3.86 -15.17 -2.85
C THR A 60 -2.49 -15.21 -3.51
N ALA A 61 -2.25 -16.20 -4.37
CA ALA A 61 -1.01 -16.25 -5.16
C ALA A 61 -0.81 -14.97 -5.98
N ALA A 62 -1.88 -14.47 -6.61
CA ALA A 62 -1.85 -13.21 -7.34
C ALA A 62 -1.60 -12.02 -6.40
N GLY A 63 -2.23 -12.02 -5.22
CA GLY A 63 -2.02 -10.99 -4.21
C GLY A 63 -0.57 -10.90 -3.76
N GLN A 64 0.08 -12.04 -3.56
CA GLN A 64 1.50 -12.10 -3.21
C GLN A 64 2.37 -11.37 -4.26
N ARG A 65 2.09 -11.62 -5.52
CA ARG A 65 2.81 -10.97 -6.62
C ARG A 65 2.58 -9.47 -6.65
N VAL A 66 1.34 -9.04 -6.41
CA VAL A 66 0.99 -7.61 -6.38
C VAL A 66 1.68 -6.92 -5.20
N VAL A 67 1.68 -7.53 -4.03
CA VAL A 67 2.33 -6.96 -2.84
C VAL A 67 3.82 -6.75 -3.06
N GLU A 68 4.49 -7.73 -3.66
CA GLU A 68 5.93 -7.60 -3.97
C GLU A 68 6.20 -6.39 -4.86
N ARG A 69 5.38 -6.19 -5.88
CA ARG A 69 5.51 -5.04 -6.78
C ARG A 69 5.11 -3.74 -6.11
N ALA A 70 4.07 -3.77 -5.28
CA ALA A 70 3.64 -2.59 -4.52
C ALA A 70 4.75 -2.10 -3.58
N GLN A 71 5.41 -3.02 -2.91
CA GLN A 71 6.55 -2.70 -2.04
C GLN A 71 7.68 -2.03 -2.81
N LYS A 72 7.99 -2.54 -4.01
CA LYS A 72 9.00 -1.92 -4.88
C LYS A 72 8.60 -0.53 -5.31
N ALA A 73 7.34 -0.34 -5.74
CA ALA A 73 6.83 0.95 -6.18
C ALA A 73 6.91 1.99 -5.05
N LEU A 74 6.55 1.59 -3.83
CA LEU A 74 6.60 2.48 -2.67
C LEU A 74 8.03 2.84 -2.29
N ARG A 75 8.97 1.89 -2.38
CA ARG A 75 10.39 2.18 -2.16
C ARG A 75 10.93 3.17 -3.18
N GLU A 76 10.56 3.01 -4.45
CA GLU A 76 10.95 3.96 -5.50
C GLU A 76 10.40 5.36 -5.25
N THR A 77 9.17 5.45 -4.75
CA THR A 77 8.58 6.73 -4.37
C THR A 77 9.39 7.40 -3.26
N GLN A 78 9.81 6.64 -2.26
CA GLN A 78 10.65 7.16 -1.17
C GLN A 78 12.04 7.56 -1.68
N ALA A 79 12.59 6.80 -2.62
CA ALA A 79 13.87 7.13 -3.24
C ALA A 79 13.81 8.47 -3.99
N ILE A 80 12.71 8.74 -4.67
CA ILE A 80 12.49 10.01 -5.35
C ILE A 80 12.47 11.17 -4.35
N LYS A 81 11.76 11.00 -3.22
CA LYS A 81 11.71 12.02 -2.17
C LYS A 81 13.09 12.29 -1.57
N ALA A 82 13.85 11.24 -1.28
CA ALA A 82 15.21 11.37 -0.76
C ALA A 82 16.11 12.08 -1.76
N MET A 83 16.03 11.71 -3.03
CA MET A 83 16.79 12.35 -4.10
C MET A 83 16.44 13.84 -4.23
N SER A 84 15.16 14.20 -4.10
CA SER A 84 14.73 15.59 -4.22
C SER A 84 15.32 16.46 -3.10
N LEU A 85 15.45 15.93 -1.90
CA LEU A 85 16.10 16.62 -0.80
C LEU A 85 17.58 16.85 -1.09
N ASP A 86 18.29 15.84 -1.59
CA ASP A 86 19.69 15.93 -1.95
C ASP A 86 19.92 16.97 -3.05
N VAL A 87 19.07 17.00 -4.06
CA VAL A 87 19.16 17.97 -5.16
C VAL A 87 18.95 19.39 -4.63
N ARG A 88 17.98 19.61 -3.76
CA ARG A 88 17.73 20.93 -3.14
C ARG A 88 18.90 21.38 -2.28
N ASP A 89 19.46 20.48 -1.49
CA ASP A 89 20.61 20.77 -0.63
C ASP A 89 21.86 21.08 -1.46
N ALA A 90 22.09 20.36 -2.54
CA ALA A 90 23.17 20.63 -3.47
C ALA A 90 23.03 22.02 -4.12
N ALA A 91 21.81 22.41 -4.51
CA ALA A 91 21.55 23.72 -5.06
C ALA A 91 21.82 24.83 -4.06
N ARG A 92 21.51 24.62 -2.78
CA ARG A 92 21.81 25.56 -1.70
C ARG A 92 23.32 25.61 -1.42
N GLY A 93 23.97 24.47 -1.43
CA GLY A 93 25.39 24.36 -1.17
C GLY A 93 26.27 24.97 -2.24
N SER A 94 25.73 25.22 -3.42
CA SER A 94 26.48 25.86 -4.52
C SER A 94 26.60 27.37 -4.34
N LEU A 95 26.01 27.91 -3.32
CA LEU A 95 26.13 29.31 -2.96
C LEU A 95 27.36 29.55 -2.08
#